data_9e053d64cc2ad823ebb34282ed04f404
#
_entry.id   9e053d64cc2ad823ebb34282ed04f404
#
_cell.length_a   1.000
_cell.length_b   1.000
_cell.length_c   1.000
_cell.angle_alpha   90.00
_cell.angle_beta   90.00
_cell.angle_gamma   90.00
#
_symmetry.space_group_name_H-M   'P 1'
#
loop_
_entity.id
_entity.type
_entity.pdbx_description
1 polymer ?
#
loop_
_entity_poly.entity_id
_entity_poly.type
_entity_poly.pdbx_seq_one_letter_code
_entity_poly.pdbx_strand_id
1 'polypeptide(L)'
;MEYYKDGGQTRIRQRPGDKNSLGLVKFLFPNDFNIYLHGTPEGLLFDKDVRAFSHGCIRLEKPDELASWVLGWPLDRVTQAEHGENNHSVRVPTRLPVYIIYLTTYSRDGDLYFGNDLYGRDDKLVQEIASGSVASPEAAQNLDRLRKLVNE
;
A
#
# COMPACT_ATOMS: atom_id res chain seq x y z
N MET A 1 -13.16 -21.05 0.04
CA MET A 1 -11.97 -21.68 -0.55
C MET A 1 -12.38 -22.55 -1.73
N GLU A 2 -11.61 -22.54 -2.79
CA GLU A 2 -11.77 -23.47 -3.91
C GLU A 2 -10.41 -23.98 -4.36
N TYR A 3 -10.42 -25.19 -4.93
CA TYR A 3 -9.23 -25.83 -5.48
C TYR A 3 -9.24 -25.66 -7.00
N TYR A 4 -8.11 -25.32 -7.59
CA TYR A 4 -7.94 -25.25 -9.03
C TYR A 4 -6.59 -25.84 -9.44
N LYS A 5 -6.46 -26.26 -10.69
CA LYS A 5 -5.21 -26.78 -11.24
C LYS A 5 -4.50 -25.69 -12.05
N ASP A 6 -3.21 -25.51 -11.76
CA ASP A 6 -2.34 -24.62 -12.47
C ASP A 6 -1.00 -25.32 -12.72
N GLY A 7 -0.61 -25.50 -13.99
CA GLY A 7 0.61 -26.20 -14.37
C GLY A 7 0.71 -27.63 -13.81
N GLY A 8 -0.42 -28.34 -13.63
CA GLY A 8 -0.46 -29.68 -13.05
C GLY A 8 -0.44 -29.73 -11.51
N GLN A 9 -0.20 -28.61 -10.85
CA GLN A 9 -0.26 -28.49 -9.38
C GLN A 9 -1.66 -28.10 -8.92
N THR A 10 -2.11 -28.68 -7.81
CA THR A 10 -3.35 -28.25 -7.15
C THR A 10 -3.05 -27.04 -6.29
N ARG A 11 -3.75 -25.93 -6.57
CA ARG A 11 -3.68 -24.68 -5.80
C ARG A 11 -5.00 -24.41 -5.11
N ILE A 12 -4.94 -23.62 -4.06
CA ILE A 12 -6.09 -23.17 -3.28
C ILE A 12 -6.21 -21.68 -3.45
N ARG A 13 -7.41 -21.18 -3.69
CA ARG A 13 -7.71 -19.75 -3.65
C ARG A 13 -8.98 -19.48 -2.87
N GLN A 14 -9.05 -18.29 -2.31
CA GLN A 14 -10.28 -17.78 -1.74
C GLN A 14 -11.17 -17.25 -2.87
N ARG A 15 -12.46 -17.58 -2.84
CA ARG A 15 -13.42 -17.04 -3.82
C ARG A 15 -13.57 -15.54 -3.66
N PRO A 16 -13.90 -14.79 -4.74
CA PRO A 16 -14.36 -13.42 -4.65
C PRO A 16 -15.56 -13.29 -3.72
N GLY A 17 -15.75 -12.10 -3.18
CA GLY A 17 -16.89 -11.74 -2.33
C GLY A 17 -16.48 -11.08 -1.02
N ASP A 18 -17.45 -10.61 -0.27
CA ASP A 18 -17.32 -9.77 0.93
C ASP A 18 -16.45 -10.39 2.05
N LYS A 19 -16.34 -11.71 2.08
CA LYS A 19 -15.51 -12.43 3.05
C LYS A 19 -14.08 -12.72 2.55
N ASN A 20 -13.71 -12.23 1.36
CA ASN A 20 -12.35 -12.40 0.87
C ASN A 20 -11.40 -11.52 1.69
N SER A 21 -10.32 -12.10 2.19
CA SER A 21 -9.34 -11.39 3.03
C SER A 21 -8.67 -10.21 2.31
N LEU A 22 -8.68 -10.20 0.97
CA LEU A 22 -8.18 -9.10 0.14
C LEU A 22 -9.27 -8.08 -0.23
N GLY A 23 -10.48 -8.21 0.33
CA GLY A 23 -11.63 -7.39 -0.04
C GLY A 23 -12.09 -7.63 -1.47
N LEU A 24 -12.75 -6.63 -2.05
CA LEU A 24 -13.32 -6.69 -3.39
C LEU A 24 -12.37 -6.13 -4.46
N VAL A 25 -11.45 -5.24 -4.08
CA VAL A 25 -10.54 -4.55 -4.99
C VAL A 25 -9.08 -4.77 -4.60
N LYS A 26 -8.24 -5.01 -5.61
CA LYS A 26 -6.80 -5.12 -5.48
C LYS A 26 -6.11 -4.25 -6.54
N PHE A 27 -5.13 -3.46 -6.10
CA PHE A 27 -4.33 -2.60 -6.96
C PHE A 27 -2.94 -3.22 -7.12
N LEU A 28 -2.60 -3.58 -8.34
CA LEU A 28 -1.32 -4.17 -8.70
C LEU A 28 -0.41 -3.11 -9.32
N PHE A 29 0.82 -3.06 -8.86
CA PHE A 29 1.87 -2.23 -9.41
C PHE A 29 3.19 -3.00 -9.43
N PRO A 30 4.08 -2.74 -10.40
CA PRO A 30 5.37 -3.43 -10.50
C PRO A 30 6.23 -3.16 -9.27
N ASN A 31 6.71 -4.21 -8.62
CA ASN A 31 7.70 -4.16 -7.56
C ASN A 31 8.30 -5.56 -7.33
N ASP A 32 9.51 -5.62 -6.73
CA ASP A 32 10.26 -6.86 -6.51
C ASP A 32 9.82 -7.61 -5.24
N PHE A 33 8.91 -7.06 -4.44
CA PHE A 33 8.51 -7.57 -3.13
C PHE A 33 7.16 -8.29 -3.12
N ASN A 34 6.48 -8.40 -4.28
CA ASN A 34 5.10 -8.91 -4.36
C ASN A 34 4.11 -8.16 -3.45
N ILE A 35 4.33 -6.87 -3.25
CA ILE A 35 3.45 -5.99 -2.47
C ILE A 35 2.37 -5.41 -3.39
N TYR A 36 1.16 -5.31 -2.86
CA TYR A 36 0.02 -4.67 -3.52
C TYR A 36 -0.87 -3.98 -2.50
N LEU A 37 -1.73 -3.08 -2.97
CA LEU A 37 -2.78 -2.48 -2.15
C LEU A 37 -4.06 -3.28 -2.34
N HIS A 38 -4.88 -3.42 -1.28
CA HIS A 38 -6.13 -4.17 -1.36
C HIS A 38 -7.14 -3.74 -0.31
N GLY A 39 -8.40 -3.99 -0.57
CA GLY A 39 -9.45 -3.86 0.42
C GLY A 39 -9.35 -4.90 1.54
N THR A 40 -10.27 -4.87 2.47
CA THR A 40 -10.35 -5.83 3.57
C THR A 40 -11.77 -5.91 4.12
N PRO A 41 -12.26 -7.07 4.56
CA PRO A 41 -13.49 -7.17 5.32
C PRO A 41 -13.33 -6.72 6.78
N GLU A 42 -12.10 -6.49 7.24
CA GLU A 42 -11.77 -6.14 8.62
C GLU A 42 -11.67 -4.62 8.82
N GLY A 43 -12.73 -3.88 8.47
CA GLY A 43 -12.77 -2.40 8.53
C GLY A 43 -12.41 -1.83 9.92
N LEU A 44 -12.78 -2.51 11.01
CA LEU A 44 -12.50 -2.07 12.39
C LEU A 44 -10.99 -1.99 12.71
N LEU A 45 -10.12 -2.55 11.88
CA LEU A 45 -8.67 -2.40 12.06
C LEU A 45 -8.20 -0.96 11.80
N PHE A 46 -8.95 -0.17 11.06
CA PHE A 46 -8.65 1.24 10.80
C PHE A 46 -8.95 2.16 11.99
N ASP A 47 -9.71 1.67 12.99
CA ASP A 47 -9.95 2.38 14.25
C ASP A 47 -8.79 2.22 15.24
N LYS A 48 -7.76 1.44 14.92
CA LYS A 48 -6.62 1.21 15.79
C LYS A 48 -5.52 2.26 15.55
N ASP A 49 -4.87 2.70 16.63
CA ASP A 49 -3.72 3.60 16.56
C ASP A 49 -2.50 2.90 15.93
N VAL A 50 -2.25 1.65 16.33
CA VAL A 50 -1.19 0.81 15.75
C VAL A 50 -1.80 -0.10 14.70
N ARG A 51 -1.34 0.01 13.44
CA ARG A 51 -1.93 -0.67 12.27
C ARG A 51 -0.98 -1.63 11.56
N ALA A 52 0.06 -2.10 12.24
CA ALA A 52 1.06 -3.04 11.69
C ALA A 52 0.55 -4.50 11.71
N PHE A 53 -0.55 -4.79 11.01
CA PHE A 53 -1.22 -6.10 11.03
C PHE A 53 -0.97 -6.95 9.78
N SER A 54 -0.16 -6.49 8.81
CA SER A 54 0.10 -7.23 7.58
C SER A 54 1.51 -7.81 7.55
N HIS A 55 1.74 -8.74 6.62
CA HIS A 55 3.06 -9.29 6.32
C HIS A 55 3.75 -8.57 5.15
N GLY A 56 3.23 -7.41 4.72
CA GLY A 56 3.82 -6.59 3.65
C GLY A 56 2.80 -5.89 2.78
N CYS A 57 1.69 -6.53 2.40
CA CYS A 57 0.63 -5.90 1.61
C CYS A 57 -0.09 -4.81 2.41
N ILE A 58 -0.60 -3.80 1.73
CA ILE A 58 -1.20 -2.62 2.35
C ILE A 58 -2.72 -2.69 2.22
N ARG A 59 -3.41 -2.65 3.35
CA ARG A 59 -4.86 -2.56 3.40
C ARG A 59 -5.31 -1.13 3.15
N LEU A 60 -6.40 -1.00 2.42
CA LEU A 60 -7.08 0.27 2.14
C LEU A 60 -8.39 0.31 2.91
N GLU A 61 -8.65 1.43 3.57
CA GLU A 61 -9.93 1.69 4.23
C GLU A 61 -11.04 1.94 3.21
N LYS A 62 -10.70 2.67 2.13
CA LYS A 62 -11.64 3.11 1.09
C LYS A 62 -11.15 2.72 -0.31
N PRO A 63 -11.09 1.42 -0.62
CA PRO A 63 -10.55 0.95 -1.89
C PRO A 63 -11.38 1.40 -3.09
N ASP A 64 -12.70 1.49 -2.94
CA ASP A 64 -13.64 1.88 -4.00
C ASP A 64 -13.47 3.35 -4.38
N GLU A 65 -13.25 4.26 -3.39
CA GLU A 65 -12.96 5.66 -3.65
C GLU A 65 -11.63 5.81 -4.41
N LEU A 66 -10.60 5.04 -4.01
CA LEU A 66 -9.33 5.01 -4.74
C LEU A 66 -9.52 4.47 -6.16
N ALA A 67 -10.30 3.40 -6.35
CA ALA A 67 -10.59 2.85 -7.67
C ALA A 67 -11.34 3.86 -8.56
N SER A 68 -12.34 4.53 -8.00
CA SER A 68 -13.09 5.61 -8.66
C SER A 68 -12.13 6.70 -9.15
N TRP A 69 -11.26 7.16 -8.30
CA TRP A 69 -10.30 8.22 -8.62
C TRP A 69 -9.29 7.81 -9.69
N VAL A 70 -8.63 6.64 -9.56
CA VAL A 70 -7.58 6.22 -10.50
C VAL A 70 -8.12 5.79 -11.86
N LEU A 71 -9.39 5.35 -11.93
CA LEU A 71 -10.04 4.95 -13.17
C LEU A 71 -10.83 6.10 -13.81
N GLY A 72 -11.12 7.17 -13.08
CA GLY A 72 -12.02 8.23 -13.50
C GLY A 72 -13.46 7.72 -13.65
N TRP A 73 -13.86 6.69 -12.91
CA TRP A 73 -15.18 6.11 -12.94
C TRP A 73 -16.06 6.67 -11.82
N PRO A 74 -17.37 6.85 -12.05
CA PRO A 74 -18.31 7.07 -10.96
C PRO A 74 -18.30 5.91 -9.96
N LEU A 75 -18.52 6.20 -8.68
CA LEU A 75 -18.44 5.20 -7.60
C LEU A 75 -19.44 4.05 -7.78
N ASP A 76 -20.64 4.33 -8.26
CA ASP A 76 -21.66 3.33 -8.58
C ASP A 76 -21.18 2.31 -9.62
N ARG A 77 -20.42 2.77 -10.62
CA ARG A 77 -19.81 1.88 -11.62
C ARG A 77 -18.74 0.97 -11.01
N VAL A 78 -17.94 1.50 -10.07
CA VAL A 78 -16.95 0.69 -9.33
C VAL A 78 -17.67 -0.38 -8.54
N THR A 79 -18.66 -0.01 -7.73
CA THR A 79 -19.46 -0.95 -6.92
C THR A 79 -20.14 -2.03 -7.77
N GLN A 80 -20.67 -1.67 -8.94
CA GLN A 80 -21.22 -2.67 -9.87
C GLN A 80 -20.16 -3.65 -10.37
N ALA A 81 -18.96 -3.17 -10.67
CA ALA A 81 -17.85 -4.01 -11.12
C ALA A 81 -17.34 -4.96 -10.01
N GLU A 82 -17.32 -4.51 -8.76
CA GLU A 82 -16.92 -5.30 -7.59
C GLU A 82 -17.84 -6.49 -7.33
N HIS A 83 -19.12 -6.31 -7.52
CA HIS A 83 -20.17 -7.33 -7.31
C HIS A 83 -20.49 -8.14 -8.57
N GLY A 84 -19.71 -7.99 -9.64
CA GLY A 84 -19.85 -8.76 -10.86
C GLY A 84 -19.54 -10.27 -10.62
N GLU A 85 -20.13 -11.13 -11.47
CA GLU A 85 -20.01 -12.59 -11.33
C GLU A 85 -18.57 -13.12 -11.45
N ASN A 86 -17.69 -12.40 -12.14
CA ASN A 86 -16.34 -12.84 -12.44
C ASN A 86 -15.28 -11.80 -12.05
N ASN A 87 -14.16 -12.29 -11.53
CA ASN A 87 -12.95 -11.48 -11.39
C ASN A 87 -12.50 -10.95 -12.74
N HIS A 88 -12.32 -9.66 -12.84
CA HIS A 88 -11.76 -9.04 -14.02
C HIS A 88 -10.67 -8.02 -13.63
N SER A 89 -9.77 -7.76 -14.57
CA SER A 89 -8.71 -6.79 -14.38
C SER A 89 -8.97 -5.59 -15.27
N VAL A 90 -8.84 -4.40 -14.69
CA VAL A 90 -8.97 -3.14 -15.40
C VAL A 90 -7.63 -2.43 -15.39
N ARG A 91 -7.17 -1.98 -16.55
CA ARG A 91 -5.94 -1.20 -16.64
C ARG A 91 -6.23 0.25 -16.26
N VAL A 92 -5.44 0.79 -15.33
CA VAL A 92 -5.45 2.21 -14.99
C VAL A 92 -5.04 3.03 -16.22
N PRO A 93 -5.84 4.03 -16.66
CA PRO A 93 -5.60 4.77 -17.91
C PRO A 93 -4.30 5.60 -17.85
N THR A 94 -4.00 6.16 -16.69
CA THR A 94 -2.80 6.97 -16.48
C THR A 94 -1.92 6.31 -15.43
N ARG A 95 -0.62 6.14 -15.72
CA ARG A 95 0.33 5.60 -14.75
C ARG A 95 0.56 6.62 -13.64
N LEU A 96 0.34 6.17 -12.41
CA LEU A 96 0.58 6.96 -11.21
C LEU A 96 1.78 6.37 -10.46
N PRO A 97 2.71 7.20 -9.98
CA PRO A 97 3.76 6.73 -9.10
C PRO A 97 3.18 6.32 -7.74
N VAL A 98 3.69 5.22 -7.18
CA VAL A 98 3.33 4.75 -5.84
C VAL A 98 4.58 4.77 -4.99
N TYR A 99 4.56 5.52 -3.89
CA TYR A 99 5.65 5.61 -2.92
C TYR A 99 5.17 5.03 -1.60
N ILE A 100 5.90 4.05 -1.10
CA ILE A 100 5.67 3.47 0.23
C ILE A 100 6.84 3.92 1.10
N ILE A 101 6.54 4.76 2.08
CA ILE A 101 7.53 5.35 2.97
C ILE A 101 7.26 4.94 4.43
N TYR A 102 8.32 4.87 5.22
CA TYR A 102 8.26 4.71 6.66
C TYR A 102 8.92 5.91 7.32
N LEU A 103 8.14 6.66 8.06
CA LEU A 103 8.60 7.85 8.78
C LEU A 103 8.16 7.76 10.23
N THR A 104 9.10 7.93 11.13
CA THR A 104 8.87 8.06 12.59
C THR A 104 8.80 9.53 13.01
N THR A 105 9.23 10.44 12.15
CA THR A 105 9.14 11.89 12.37
C THR A 105 8.71 12.58 11.08
N TYR A 106 7.70 13.44 11.16
CA TYR A 106 7.26 14.23 10.03
C TYR A 106 6.71 15.58 10.47
N SER A 107 6.72 16.55 9.56
CA SER A 107 6.12 17.86 9.78
C SER A 107 4.77 17.96 9.07
N ARG A 108 3.78 18.54 9.74
CA ARG A 108 2.48 18.87 9.18
C ARG A 108 2.02 20.20 9.75
N ASP A 109 1.61 21.13 8.89
CA ASP A 109 1.10 22.45 9.24
C ASP A 109 2.06 23.29 10.13
N GLY A 110 3.37 23.03 10.04
CA GLY A 110 4.41 23.67 10.84
C GLY A 110 4.76 22.97 12.16
N ASP A 111 3.98 21.98 12.57
CA ASP A 111 4.23 21.18 13.76
C ASP A 111 5.04 19.93 13.44
N LEU A 112 5.83 19.45 14.40
CA LEU A 112 6.55 18.18 14.32
C LEU A 112 5.79 17.09 15.05
N TYR A 113 5.60 15.96 14.37
CA TYR A 113 4.98 14.76 14.90
C TYR A 113 6.00 13.66 15.02
N PHE A 114 5.97 12.93 16.14
CA PHE A 114 6.81 11.78 16.43
C PHE A 114 5.92 10.54 16.59
N GLY A 115 6.20 9.53 15.79
CA GLY A 115 5.54 8.23 15.87
C GLY A 115 6.42 7.20 16.56
N ASN A 116 5.81 6.08 16.95
CA ASN A 116 6.55 4.94 17.48
C ASN A 116 7.34 4.25 16.37
N ASP A 117 8.60 3.91 16.62
CA ASP A 117 9.40 3.10 15.70
C ASP A 117 9.00 1.62 15.77
N LEU A 118 7.93 1.26 15.07
CA LEU A 118 7.37 -0.08 15.05
C LEU A 118 8.31 -1.14 14.46
N TYR A 119 9.28 -0.72 13.64
CA TYR A 119 10.19 -1.61 12.92
C TYR A 119 11.63 -1.53 13.41
N GLY A 120 11.89 -0.76 14.49
CA GLY A 120 13.23 -0.63 15.09
C GLY A 120 14.29 -0.08 14.14
N ARG A 121 13.93 0.91 13.31
CA ARG A 121 14.83 1.48 12.29
C ARG A 121 15.57 2.73 12.77
N ASP A 122 15.04 3.39 13.79
CA ASP A 122 15.59 4.66 14.28
C ASP A 122 16.96 4.48 14.93
N ASP A 123 17.15 3.42 15.73
CA ASP A 123 18.44 3.13 16.37
C ASP A 123 19.56 2.97 15.34
N LYS A 124 19.27 2.28 14.23
CA LYS A 124 20.22 2.12 13.14
C LYS A 124 20.56 3.46 12.49
N LEU A 125 19.54 4.29 12.24
CA LEU A 125 19.70 5.61 11.66
C LEU A 125 20.55 6.52 12.57
N VAL A 126 20.30 6.50 13.89
CA VAL A 126 21.06 7.27 14.88
C VAL A 126 22.53 6.83 14.86
N GLN A 127 22.82 5.53 14.82
CA GLN A 127 24.18 5.01 14.73
C GLN A 127 24.88 5.44 13.42
N GLU A 128 24.19 5.38 12.30
CA GLU A 128 24.72 5.84 11.01
C GLU A 128 25.02 7.34 11.00
N ILE A 129 24.15 8.16 11.60
CA ILE A 129 24.37 9.61 11.78
C ILE A 129 25.58 9.84 12.68
N ALA A 130 25.66 9.17 13.84
CA ALA A 130 26.75 9.33 14.81
C ALA A 130 28.11 8.91 14.24
N SER A 131 28.12 7.89 13.38
CA SER A 131 29.36 7.42 12.72
C SER A 131 29.79 8.27 11.52
N GLY A 132 28.99 9.28 11.13
CA GLY A 132 29.23 10.09 9.94
C GLY A 132 28.98 9.35 8.62
N SER A 133 28.40 8.15 8.66
CA SER A 133 28.16 7.31 7.49
C SER A 133 26.86 7.63 6.72
N VAL A 134 26.07 8.57 7.22
CA VAL A 134 24.79 9.02 6.59
C VAL A 134 24.98 9.73 5.25
N ALA A 135 26.20 10.05 4.89
CA ALA A 135 26.52 10.63 3.58
C ALA A 135 26.79 9.57 2.52
N SER A 136 25.99 8.50 2.42
CA SER A 136 26.06 7.74 1.18
C SER A 136 25.51 8.64 0.05
N PRO A 137 26.19 8.69 -1.11
CA PRO A 137 25.70 9.46 -2.26
C PRO A 137 24.26 9.11 -2.66
N GLU A 138 23.85 7.90 -2.36
CA GLU A 138 22.51 7.38 -2.63
C GLU A 138 21.43 7.93 -1.66
N ALA A 139 21.77 8.11 -0.38
CA ALA A 139 20.87 8.75 0.59
C ALA A 139 20.70 10.26 0.29
N ALA A 140 21.76 10.93 -0.12
CA ALA A 140 21.71 12.34 -0.55
C ALA A 140 20.87 12.51 -1.83
N GLN A 141 21.03 11.61 -2.82
CA GLN A 141 20.21 11.63 -4.04
C GLN A 141 18.72 11.36 -3.77
N ASN A 142 18.43 10.47 -2.84
CA ASN A 142 17.04 10.17 -2.45
C ASN A 142 16.40 11.34 -1.69
N LEU A 143 17.15 12.01 -0.83
CA LEU A 143 16.71 13.24 -0.15
C LEU A 143 16.43 14.37 -1.16
N ASP A 144 17.27 14.55 -2.15
CA ASP A 144 17.07 15.57 -3.20
C ASP A 144 15.88 15.22 -4.12
N ARG A 145 15.64 13.93 -4.37
CA ARG A 145 14.42 13.48 -5.08
C ARG A 145 13.15 13.78 -4.27
N LEU A 146 13.15 13.47 -2.98
CA LEU A 146 12.02 13.76 -2.10
C LEU A 146 11.75 15.25 -1.98
N ARG A 147 12.80 16.09 -1.86
CA ARG A 147 12.67 17.55 -1.84
C ARG A 147 12.04 18.13 -3.11
N LYS A 148 12.37 17.58 -4.27
CA LYS A 148 11.76 18.01 -5.54
C LYS A 148 10.29 17.66 -5.63
N LEU A 149 9.88 16.50 -5.12
CA LEU A 149 8.49 16.04 -5.13
C LEU A 149 7.58 16.82 -4.15
N VAL A 150 8.15 17.41 -3.11
CA VAL A 150 7.38 18.20 -2.11
C VAL A 150 7.19 19.66 -2.58
N ASN A 151 8.00 20.11 -3.55
CA ASN A 151 7.97 21.48 -4.04
C ASN A 151 7.32 21.64 -5.43
N GLU A 152 6.79 20.57 -6.02
CA GLU A 152 5.92 20.55 -7.20
C GLU A 152 4.43 20.35 -6.80
#